data_424ac3896d272c24f9c85e0e3398906c
#
_entry.id   424ac3896d272c24f9c85e0e3398906c
#
_cell.length_a   1.000
_cell.length_b   1.000
_cell.length_c   1.000
_cell.angle_alpha   90.00
_cell.angle_beta   90.00
_cell.angle_gamma   90.00
#
_symmetry.space_group_name_H-M   'P 1'
#
loop_
_entity.id
_entity.type
_entity.pdbx_description
1 polymer ?
#
loop_
_entity_poly.entity_id
_entity_poly.type
_entity_poly.pdbx_seq_one_letter_code
_entity_poly.pdbx_strand_id
1 'polypeptide(L)'
;YWRTKRLIELDGKSSDVDIPIIDWEEFKMVGKQSYIVNAYYTPTENSIYVPLAYLQKPFIDLDERGIEYNLAHIGYTLGHEMSHCLDDLGSKYDEKGNLHNWWTTQDRKKFNAKVNNVIKQYEQFAGYDGIKMDASLSTGENLADISGLAICEEYLRDFQDKNSDIVPIRALSFHAFFVYLAIQARQKVFDEAVKAQLKTNPHPMDKYRTNCPLARLELFRSLYNVKKKDQMYWSSTDTIW
;
A
#
# COMPACT_ATOMS: atom_id res chain seq x y z
N TYR A 1 11.96 17.60 17.21
CA TYR A 1 12.88 18.73 17.49
C TYR A 1 12.26 20.06 17.11
N TRP A 2 11.89 20.32 15.84
CA TRP A 2 11.30 21.58 15.38
C TRP A 2 9.96 21.90 16.05
N ARG A 3 9.13 20.92 16.25
CA ARG A 3 7.83 21.08 16.93
C ARG A 3 8.02 21.39 18.41
N THR A 4 8.90 20.68 19.09
CA THR A 4 9.24 20.94 20.50
C THR A 4 9.86 22.32 20.68
N LYS A 5 10.77 22.74 19.76
CA LYS A 5 11.35 24.07 19.80
C LYS A 5 10.30 25.16 19.61
N ARG A 6 9.38 24.98 18.65
CA ARG A 6 8.28 25.94 18.41
C ARG A 6 7.30 25.99 19.57
N LEU A 7 7.04 24.89 20.24
CA LEU A 7 6.21 24.85 21.44
C LEU A 7 6.85 25.63 22.60
N ILE A 8 8.15 25.46 22.81
CA ILE A 8 8.91 26.21 23.82
C ILE A 8 8.93 27.71 23.48
N GLU A 9 9.09 28.06 22.20
CA GLU A 9 9.04 29.45 21.72
C GLU A 9 7.65 30.07 21.89
N LEU A 10 6.59 29.29 21.70
CA LEU A 10 5.21 29.73 21.90
C LEU A 10 4.85 29.87 23.37
N ASP A 11 5.29 28.92 24.20
CA ASP A 11 5.11 28.94 25.66
C ASP A 11 5.81 30.15 26.29
N GLY A 12 6.99 30.50 25.77
CA GLY A 12 7.74 31.69 26.20
C GLY A 12 7.16 33.05 25.74
N LYS A 13 6.21 33.05 24.79
CA LYS A 13 5.65 34.29 24.21
C LYS A 13 4.23 34.62 24.65
N SER A 14 3.58 33.79 25.44
CA SER A 14 2.14 33.91 25.62
C SER A 14 1.69 33.87 27.07
N SER A 15 1.13 34.98 27.50
CA SER A 15 0.00 34.97 28.44
C SER A 15 -1.36 35.18 27.77
N ASP A 16 -1.43 35.53 26.49
CA ASP A 16 -2.68 36.02 25.85
C ASP A 16 -2.95 35.52 24.42
N VAL A 17 -2.30 34.45 23.97
CA VAL A 17 -2.62 33.86 22.67
C VAL A 17 -3.42 32.59 22.88
N ASP A 18 -4.59 32.49 22.25
CA ASP A 18 -5.29 31.21 22.08
C ASP A 18 -4.32 30.24 21.40
N ILE A 19 -3.60 29.49 22.18
CA ILE A 19 -2.75 28.42 21.66
C ILE A 19 -3.73 27.38 21.13
N PRO A 20 -3.70 27.07 19.83
CA PRO A 20 -4.51 25.99 19.31
C PRO A 20 -4.26 24.76 20.16
N ILE A 21 -5.32 24.13 20.63
CA ILE A 21 -5.27 22.95 21.49
C ILE A 21 -4.27 21.99 20.87
N ILE A 22 -3.13 21.82 21.54
CA ILE A 22 -2.16 20.82 21.11
C ILE A 22 -2.80 19.49 21.43
N ASP A 23 -3.08 18.72 20.39
CA ASP A 23 -3.55 17.36 20.56
C ASP A 23 -2.42 16.51 21.17
N TRP A 24 -2.37 16.49 22.50
CA TRP A 24 -1.41 15.68 23.23
C TRP A 24 -1.61 14.19 23.02
N GLU A 25 -2.76 13.76 22.51
CA GLU A 25 -3.01 12.38 22.12
C GLU A 25 -2.11 11.96 20.95
N GLU A 26 -1.74 12.89 20.06
CA GLU A 26 -0.78 12.62 18.99
C GLU A 26 0.58 12.14 19.54
N PHE A 27 0.99 12.60 20.71
CA PHE A 27 2.22 12.13 21.36
C PHE A 27 2.08 10.75 22.00
N LYS A 28 0.86 10.33 22.31
CA LYS A 28 0.57 9.01 22.86
C LYS A 28 0.43 7.94 21.78
N MET A 29 0.20 8.33 20.54
CA MET A 29 0.05 7.42 19.41
C MET A 29 1.41 6.90 18.95
N VAL A 30 1.88 5.83 19.58
CA VAL A 30 3.12 5.15 19.18
C VAL A 30 3.05 4.76 17.70
N GLY A 31 4.02 5.22 16.91
CA GLY A 31 4.12 4.94 15.49
C GLY A 31 3.41 5.94 14.57
N LYS A 32 2.56 6.84 15.07
CA LYS A 32 1.83 7.84 14.26
C LYS A 32 2.42 9.26 14.35
N GLN A 33 3.57 9.42 14.99
CA GLN A 33 4.21 10.72 15.14
C GLN A 33 4.63 11.30 13.79
N SER A 34 4.60 12.62 13.67
CA SER A 34 4.87 13.36 12.43
C SER A 34 6.23 13.08 11.79
N TYR A 35 7.20 12.58 12.57
CA TYR A 35 8.55 12.22 12.10
C TYR A 35 8.68 10.76 11.63
N ILE A 36 7.65 9.95 11.77
CA ILE A 36 7.66 8.56 11.31
C ILE A 36 7.36 8.52 9.81
N VAL A 37 8.19 7.78 9.08
CA VAL A 37 7.99 7.51 7.65
C VAL A 37 7.13 6.27 7.52
N ASN A 38 5.82 6.46 7.53
CA ASN A 38 4.82 5.41 7.32
C ASN A 38 3.47 6.04 6.99
N ALA A 39 2.47 5.21 6.66
CA ALA A 39 1.06 5.57 6.60
C ALA A 39 0.25 4.48 7.32
N TYR A 40 -0.99 4.78 7.70
CA TYR A 40 -1.82 3.86 8.47
C TYR A 40 -3.30 4.06 8.14
N TYR A 41 -4.02 2.97 8.01
CA TYR A 41 -5.48 2.96 8.10
C TYR A 41 -5.94 2.51 9.50
N THR A 42 -6.91 3.19 10.06
CA THR A 42 -7.49 2.83 11.36
C THR A 42 -8.98 2.48 11.17
N PRO A 43 -9.36 1.19 11.25
CA PRO A 43 -10.73 0.75 10.99
C PRO A 43 -11.77 1.37 11.93
N THR A 44 -11.44 1.56 13.20
CA THR A 44 -12.34 2.15 14.22
C THR A 44 -12.65 3.62 13.98
N GLU A 45 -11.83 4.30 13.20
CA GLU A 45 -11.99 5.72 12.84
C GLU A 45 -12.34 5.90 11.37
N ASN A 46 -12.30 4.81 10.59
CA ASN A 46 -12.41 4.81 9.13
C ASN A 46 -11.56 5.93 8.50
N SER A 47 -10.30 6.01 8.92
CA SER A 47 -9.41 7.13 8.59
C SER A 47 -8.02 6.65 8.21
N ILE A 48 -7.40 7.40 7.29
CA ILE A 48 -6.01 7.22 6.88
C ILE A 48 -5.16 8.30 7.53
N TYR A 49 -4.01 7.92 8.07
CA TYR A 49 -3.01 8.82 8.63
C TYR A 49 -1.75 8.79 7.78
N VAL A 50 -1.32 9.96 7.33
CA VAL A 50 -0.07 10.13 6.61
C VAL A 50 0.81 11.11 7.38
N PRO A 51 1.77 10.63 8.20
CA PRO A 51 2.69 11.49 8.93
C PRO A 51 3.48 12.42 7.99
N LEU A 52 3.79 13.61 8.49
CA LEU A 52 4.46 14.65 7.68
C LEU A 52 5.81 14.19 7.09
N ALA A 53 6.54 13.33 7.80
CA ALA A 53 7.80 12.78 7.31
C ALA A 53 7.67 11.96 6.03
N TYR A 54 6.47 11.47 5.71
CA TYR A 54 6.21 10.74 4.47
C TYR A 54 5.93 11.68 3.28
N LEU A 55 5.57 12.94 3.54
CA LEU A 55 5.23 13.94 2.52
C LEU A 55 6.46 14.76 2.09
N GLN A 56 7.57 14.08 1.81
CA GLN A 56 8.83 14.69 1.37
C GLN A 56 9.59 13.77 0.41
N LYS A 57 10.59 14.32 -0.27
CA LYS A 57 11.51 13.50 -1.09
C LYS A 57 12.19 12.43 -0.21
N PRO A 58 12.35 11.18 -0.70
CA PRO A 58 12.02 10.70 -2.04
C PRO A 58 10.57 10.17 -2.21
N PHE A 59 9.69 10.22 -1.21
CA PHE A 59 8.37 9.59 -1.23
C PHE A 59 7.36 10.36 -2.09
N ILE A 60 7.52 11.68 -2.18
CA ILE A 60 6.79 12.54 -3.09
C ILE A 60 7.75 13.57 -3.70
N ASP A 61 7.66 13.78 -4.99
CA ASP A 61 8.47 14.77 -5.72
C ASP A 61 7.65 15.36 -6.86
N LEU A 62 7.05 16.51 -6.60
CA LEU A 62 6.19 17.22 -7.56
C LEU A 62 6.99 18.16 -8.48
N ASP A 63 8.26 18.40 -8.18
CA ASP A 63 9.10 19.37 -8.89
C ASP A 63 9.89 18.71 -10.03
N GLU A 64 10.47 17.53 -9.77
CA GLU A 64 11.43 16.90 -10.68
C GLU A 64 10.93 15.58 -11.27
N ARG A 65 9.85 15.02 -10.73
CA ARG A 65 9.33 13.71 -11.12
C ARG A 65 7.91 13.79 -11.66
N GLY A 66 7.63 12.93 -12.64
CA GLY A 66 6.31 12.81 -13.24
C GLY A 66 5.30 12.03 -12.41
N ILE A 67 4.12 11.89 -12.98
CA ILE A 67 3.00 11.19 -12.36
C ILE A 67 3.33 9.72 -12.05
N GLU A 68 4.09 9.05 -12.90
CA GLU A 68 4.47 7.64 -12.76
C GLU A 68 5.28 7.40 -11.50
N TYR A 69 6.21 8.32 -11.18
CA TYR A 69 7.02 8.25 -9.98
C TYR A 69 6.16 8.45 -8.74
N ASN A 70 5.35 9.50 -8.70
CA ASN A 70 4.54 9.83 -7.54
C ASN A 70 3.43 8.81 -7.29
N LEU A 71 2.85 8.23 -8.35
CA LEU A 71 1.92 7.11 -8.22
C LEU A 71 2.59 5.85 -7.68
N ALA A 72 3.81 5.54 -8.12
CA ALA A 72 4.55 4.37 -7.65
C ALA A 72 5.00 4.49 -6.19
N HIS A 73 5.04 5.69 -5.63
CA HIS A 73 5.45 5.97 -4.25
C HIS A 73 4.24 6.34 -3.38
N ILE A 74 3.98 7.61 -3.19
CA ILE A 74 2.90 8.06 -2.30
C ILE A 74 1.51 7.59 -2.79
N GLY A 75 1.28 7.59 -4.11
CA GLY A 75 0.00 7.14 -4.67
C GLY A 75 -0.31 5.68 -4.35
N TYR A 76 0.69 4.80 -4.53
CA TYR A 76 0.56 3.38 -4.18
C TYR A 76 0.29 3.20 -2.68
N THR A 77 1.01 3.93 -1.82
CA THR A 77 0.77 3.89 -0.39
C THR A 77 -0.65 4.33 -0.03
N LEU A 78 -1.13 5.44 -0.60
CA LEU A 78 -2.50 5.89 -0.35
C LEU A 78 -3.54 4.87 -0.81
N GLY A 79 -3.36 4.28 -1.99
CA GLY A 79 -4.21 3.22 -2.50
C GLY A 79 -4.20 1.97 -1.61
N HIS A 80 -3.04 1.60 -1.09
CA HIS A 80 -2.85 0.51 -0.14
C HIS A 80 -3.62 0.77 1.16
N GLU A 81 -3.41 1.93 1.79
CA GLU A 81 -4.09 2.29 3.05
C GLU A 81 -5.61 2.39 2.87
N MET A 82 -6.08 2.95 1.76
CA MET A 82 -7.51 2.96 1.44
C MET A 82 -8.08 1.54 1.35
N SER A 83 -7.32 0.62 0.81
CA SER A 83 -7.77 -0.75 0.58
C SER A 83 -7.90 -1.56 1.87
N HIS A 84 -7.23 -1.16 2.95
CA HIS A 84 -7.39 -1.77 4.27
C HIS A 84 -8.80 -1.66 4.84
N CYS A 85 -9.63 -0.73 4.37
CA CYS A 85 -11.03 -0.66 4.80
C CYS A 85 -11.83 -1.91 4.42
N LEU A 86 -11.38 -2.67 3.44
CA LEU A 86 -12.04 -3.86 2.91
C LEU A 86 -11.16 -5.13 2.97
N ASP A 87 -10.05 -5.09 3.68
CA ASP A 87 -9.24 -6.29 3.91
C ASP A 87 -9.92 -7.28 4.86
N ASP A 88 -9.22 -8.32 5.29
CA ASP A 88 -9.76 -9.35 6.19
C ASP A 88 -10.07 -8.84 7.60
N LEU A 89 -9.47 -7.74 8.03
CA LEU A 89 -9.76 -7.06 9.30
C LEU A 89 -10.74 -5.89 9.11
N GLY A 90 -10.42 -4.94 8.24
CA GLY A 90 -11.24 -3.72 8.00
C GLY A 90 -12.64 -4.05 7.54
N SER A 91 -12.80 -5.12 6.73
CA SER A 91 -14.10 -5.60 6.27
C SER A 91 -15.07 -6.05 7.37
N LYS A 92 -14.64 -6.07 8.62
CA LYS A 92 -15.49 -6.37 9.80
C LYS A 92 -16.09 -5.12 10.42
N TYR A 93 -15.64 -3.95 10.00
CA TYR A 93 -16.12 -2.65 10.50
C TYR A 93 -17.05 -2.00 9.48
N ASP A 94 -18.04 -1.28 9.97
CA ASP A 94 -18.91 -0.45 9.14
C ASP A 94 -18.26 0.92 8.85
N GLU A 95 -18.94 1.75 8.06
CA GLU A 95 -18.45 3.08 7.68
C GLU A 95 -18.27 4.06 8.85
N LYS A 96 -18.81 3.71 10.03
CA LYS A 96 -18.68 4.49 11.28
C LYS A 96 -17.62 3.94 12.22
N GLY A 97 -16.89 2.90 11.79
CA GLY A 97 -15.86 2.25 12.60
C GLY A 97 -16.40 1.30 13.67
N ASN A 98 -17.65 0.89 13.60
CA ASN A 98 -18.21 -0.08 14.52
C ASN A 98 -17.96 -1.50 14.02
N LEU A 99 -17.61 -2.40 14.92
CA LEU A 99 -17.52 -3.82 14.60
C LEU A 99 -18.91 -4.37 14.30
N HIS A 100 -19.25 -4.50 13.04
CA HIS A 100 -20.57 -4.86 12.56
C HIS A 100 -20.50 -5.74 11.31
N ASN A 101 -21.24 -6.86 11.30
CA ASN A 101 -21.34 -7.69 10.11
C ASN A 101 -22.37 -7.13 9.13
N TRP A 102 -21.92 -6.33 8.18
CA TRP A 102 -22.73 -5.70 7.14
C TRP A 102 -22.76 -6.47 5.81
N TRP A 103 -22.02 -7.57 5.73
CA TRP A 103 -21.92 -8.39 4.53
C TRP A 103 -23.14 -9.30 4.36
N THR A 104 -23.58 -9.50 3.11
CA THR A 104 -24.45 -10.64 2.81
C THR A 104 -23.64 -11.93 2.87
N THR A 105 -24.30 -13.05 3.13
CA THR A 105 -23.66 -14.37 3.12
C THR A 105 -23.01 -14.66 1.76
N GLN A 106 -23.63 -14.22 0.67
CA GLN A 106 -23.11 -14.44 -0.68
C GLN A 106 -21.85 -13.62 -0.95
N ASP A 107 -21.83 -12.36 -0.57
CA ASP A 107 -20.67 -11.49 -0.78
C ASP A 107 -19.49 -11.93 0.09
N ARG A 108 -19.75 -12.30 1.35
CA ARG A 108 -18.72 -12.87 2.21
C ARG A 108 -18.13 -14.17 1.61
N LYS A 109 -18.95 -15.01 0.99
CA LYS A 109 -18.48 -16.21 0.31
C LYS A 109 -17.58 -15.90 -0.89
N LYS A 110 -17.97 -14.91 -1.71
CA LYS A 110 -17.15 -14.44 -2.84
C LYS A 110 -15.84 -13.87 -2.37
N PHE A 111 -15.87 -13.01 -1.36
CA PHE A 111 -14.67 -12.43 -0.74
C PHE A 111 -13.71 -13.51 -0.25
N ASN A 112 -14.19 -14.47 0.53
CA ASN A 112 -13.37 -15.57 1.04
C ASN A 112 -12.75 -16.40 -0.10
N ALA A 113 -13.44 -16.58 -1.21
CA ALA A 113 -12.86 -17.26 -2.38
C ALA A 113 -11.70 -16.48 -3.01
N LYS A 114 -11.80 -15.14 -3.08
CA LYS A 114 -10.72 -14.28 -3.53
C LYS A 114 -9.55 -14.29 -2.55
N VAL A 115 -9.80 -14.19 -1.26
CA VAL A 115 -8.79 -14.33 -0.18
C VAL A 115 -8.00 -15.63 -0.34
N ASN A 116 -8.68 -16.76 -0.48
CA ASN A 116 -8.02 -18.05 -0.68
C ASN A 116 -7.17 -18.12 -1.95
N ASN A 117 -7.58 -17.44 -3.01
CA ASN A 117 -6.80 -17.33 -4.23
C ASN A 117 -5.52 -16.49 -4.03
N VAL A 118 -5.60 -15.42 -3.24
CA VAL A 118 -4.44 -14.60 -2.87
C VAL A 118 -3.44 -15.39 -2.03
N ILE A 119 -3.91 -16.08 -0.98
CA ILE A 119 -3.06 -16.94 -0.14
C ILE A 119 -2.28 -17.94 -1.00
N LYS A 120 -2.98 -18.67 -1.88
CA LYS A 120 -2.35 -19.64 -2.78
C LYS A 120 -1.29 -19.01 -3.69
N GLN A 121 -1.53 -17.80 -4.18
CA GLN A 121 -0.57 -17.11 -5.03
C GLN A 121 0.72 -16.80 -4.29
N TYR A 122 0.63 -16.19 -3.11
CA TYR A 122 1.80 -15.81 -2.33
C TYR A 122 2.60 -17.02 -1.87
N GLU A 123 1.93 -18.09 -1.45
CA GLU A 123 2.58 -19.36 -1.10
C GLU A 123 3.30 -19.98 -2.30
N GLN A 124 2.68 -19.96 -3.49
CA GLN A 124 3.33 -20.46 -4.71
C GLN A 124 4.56 -19.62 -5.09
N PHE A 125 4.46 -18.28 -5.01
CA PHE A 125 5.59 -17.40 -5.35
C PHE A 125 6.74 -17.57 -4.35
N ALA A 126 6.45 -17.72 -3.06
CA ALA A 126 7.46 -18.07 -2.06
C ALA A 126 8.09 -19.43 -2.33
N GLY A 127 7.29 -20.40 -2.77
CA GLY A 127 7.75 -21.74 -3.15
C GLY A 127 8.77 -21.74 -4.30
N TYR A 128 8.70 -20.80 -5.22
CA TYR A 128 9.72 -20.65 -6.29
C TYR A 128 11.12 -20.33 -5.75
N ASP A 129 11.18 -19.69 -4.58
CA ASP A 129 12.43 -19.39 -3.88
C ASP A 129 12.81 -20.48 -2.84
N GLY A 130 12.08 -21.58 -2.78
CA GLY A 130 12.26 -22.62 -1.78
C GLY A 130 11.80 -22.23 -0.37
N ILE A 131 11.02 -21.16 -0.24
CA ILE A 131 10.52 -20.64 1.03
C ILE A 131 9.14 -21.22 1.31
N LYS A 132 8.98 -21.81 2.49
CA LYS A 132 7.67 -22.20 3.02
C LYS A 132 7.07 -21.02 3.77
N MET A 133 6.06 -20.41 3.21
CA MET A 133 5.34 -19.25 3.77
C MET A 133 3.91 -19.66 4.11
N ASP A 134 3.40 -19.19 5.23
CA ASP A 134 1.96 -19.18 5.54
C ASP A 134 1.41 -17.78 5.19
N ALA A 135 0.87 -17.66 4.00
CA ALA A 135 0.37 -16.37 3.49
C ALA A 135 -0.96 -15.94 4.15
N SER A 136 -1.55 -16.80 5.01
CA SER A 136 -2.73 -16.40 5.79
C SER A 136 -2.39 -15.33 6.83
N LEU A 137 -1.14 -15.29 7.32
CA LEU A 137 -0.66 -14.30 8.28
C LEU A 137 -0.53 -12.89 7.67
N SER A 138 -0.38 -12.81 6.36
CA SER A 138 -0.20 -11.54 5.64
C SER A 138 -1.39 -11.18 4.75
N THR A 139 -2.54 -11.78 4.97
CA THR A 139 -3.70 -11.65 4.08
C THR A 139 -4.12 -10.19 3.89
N GLY A 140 -4.24 -9.41 4.97
CA GLY A 140 -4.63 -7.99 4.89
C GLY A 140 -3.68 -7.18 4.03
N GLU A 141 -2.39 -7.31 4.28
CA GLU A 141 -1.34 -6.63 3.51
C GLU A 141 -1.37 -7.02 2.03
N ASN A 142 -1.53 -8.33 1.76
CA ASN A 142 -1.58 -8.85 0.40
C ASN A 142 -2.79 -8.33 -0.38
N LEU A 143 -3.94 -8.23 0.27
CA LEU A 143 -5.17 -7.68 -0.29
C LEU A 143 -5.01 -6.17 -0.57
N ALA A 144 -4.43 -5.44 0.38
CA ALA A 144 -4.19 -4.01 0.27
C ALA A 144 -3.18 -3.69 -0.85
N ASP A 145 -2.10 -4.48 -0.97
CA ASP A 145 -1.11 -4.33 -2.04
C ASP A 145 -1.72 -4.54 -3.43
N ILE A 146 -2.54 -5.59 -3.60
CA ILE A 146 -3.19 -5.89 -4.88
C ILE A 146 -4.17 -4.78 -5.26
N SER A 147 -4.98 -4.34 -4.32
CA SER A 147 -5.99 -3.32 -4.55
C SER A 147 -5.37 -1.93 -4.76
N GLY A 148 -4.36 -1.58 -3.97
CA GLY A 148 -3.62 -0.34 -4.11
C GLY A 148 -2.94 -0.22 -5.48
N LEU A 149 -2.35 -1.31 -5.97
CA LEU A 149 -1.75 -1.32 -7.31
C LEU A 149 -2.81 -1.16 -8.41
N ALA A 150 -3.96 -1.81 -8.28
CA ALA A 150 -5.04 -1.70 -9.23
C ALA A 150 -5.61 -0.26 -9.31
N ILE A 151 -5.77 0.40 -8.15
CA ILE A 151 -6.18 1.81 -8.08
C ILE A 151 -5.18 2.70 -8.83
N CYS A 152 -3.88 2.50 -8.62
CA CYS A 152 -2.85 3.28 -9.31
C CYS A 152 -2.82 3.03 -10.82
N GLU A 153 -2.98 1.78 -11.26
CA GLU A 153 -3.05 1.44 -12.69
C GLU A 153 -4.23 2.14 -13.36
N GLU A 154 -5.42 2.06 -12.75
CA GLU A 154 -6.62 2.68 -13.28
C GLU A 154 -6.50 4.21 -13.31
N TYR A 155 -5.98 4.81 -12.24
CA TYR A 155 -5.71 6.25 -12.20
C TYR A 155 -4.75 6.68 -13.30
N LEU A 156 -3.67 5.94 -13.53
CA LEU A 156 -2.70 6.27 -14.59
C LEU A 156 -3.33 6.12 -15.98
N ARG A 157 -4.19 5.14 -16.18
CA ARG A 157 -4.96 4.96 -17.41
C ARG A 157 -5.87 6.15 -17.68
N ASP A 158 -6.65 6.55 -16.69
CA ASP A 158 -7.52 7.71 -16.73
C ASP A 158 -6.75 9.01 -17.01
N PHE A 159 -5.60 9.18 -16.37
CA PHE A 159 -4.73 10.33 -16.60
C PHE A 159 -4.26 10.38 -18.06
N GLN A 160 -3.82 9.26 -18.60
CA GLN A 160 -3.38 9.17 -19.99
C GLN A 160 -4.51 9.45 -20.98
N ASP A 161 -5.72 8.97 -20.71
CA ASP A 161 -6.89 9.21 -21.56
C ASP A 161 -7.26 10.71 -21.60
N LYS A 162 -7.13 11.39 -20.47
CA LYS A 162 -7.43 12.82 -20.34
C LYS A 162 -6.30 13.74 -20.85
N ASN A 163 -5.08 13.22 -20.95
CA ASN A 163 -3.87 13.98 -21.33
C ASN A 163 -3.06 13.31 -22.44
N SER A 164 -3.75 12.83 -23.46
CA SER A 164 -3.14 12.06 -24.56
C SER A 164 -2.13 12.86 -25.39
N ASP A 165 -2.22 14.16 -25.38
CA ASP A 165 -1.29 15.10 -26.01
C ASP A 165 0.04 15.25 -25.22
N ILE A 166 -0.01 15.10 -23.90
CA ILE A 166 1.16 15.16 -23.00
C ILE A 166 1.83 13.79 -22.85
N VAL A 167 1.05 12.71 -22.93
CA VAL A 167 1.53 11.32 -22.77
C VAL A 167 1.38 10.54 -24.09
N PRO A 168 2.22 10.81 -25.09
CA PRO A 168 2.07 10.23 -26.42
C PRO A 168 2.40 8.72 -26.47
N ILE A 169 3.16 8.20 -25.52
CA ILE A 169 3.61 6.79 -25.48
C ILE A 169 3.15 6.13 -24.17
N ARG A 170 1.91 5.66 -24.17
CA ARG A 170 1.28 5.03 -22.99
C ARG A 170 2.07 3.85 -22.42
N ALA A 171 2.60 2.99 -23.27
CA ALA A 171 3.39 1.83 -22.84
C ALA A 171 4.65 2.24 -22.07
N LEU A 172 5.28 3.35 -22.44
CA LEU A 172 6.46 3.86 -21.75
C LEU A 172 6.12 4.40 -20.35
N SER A 173 4.99 5.08 -20.22
CA SER A 173 4.50 5.59 -18.94
C SER A 173 4.21 4.43 -17.97
N PHE A 174 3.49 3.39 -18.38
CA PHE A 174 3.27 2.21 -17.57
C PHE A 174 4.56 1.46 -17.24
N HIS A 175 5.48 1.35 -18.21
CA HIS A 175 6.79 0.77 -17.94
C HIS A 175 7.54 1.55 -16.83
N ALA A 176 7.57 2.87 -16.92
CA ALA A 176 8.20 3.72 -15.90
C ALA A 176 7.54 3.53 -14.51
N PHE A 177 6.21 3.50 -14.46
CA PHE A 177 5.46 3.25 -13.22
C PHE A 177 5.86 1.90 -12.58
N PHE A 178 5.86 0.80 -13.34
CA PHE A 178 6.22 -0.51 -12.81
C PHE A 178 7.68 -0.59 -12.38
N VAL A 179 8.58 0.09 -13.08
CA VAL A 179 9.99 0.18 -12.70
C VAL A 179 10.17 0.96 -11.39
N TYR A 180 9.49 2.10 -11.24
CA TYR A 180 9.55 2.88 -10.01
C TYR A 180 8.98 2.11 -8.81
N LEU A 181 7.88 1.39 -9.00
CA LEU A 181 7.31 0.53 -7.97
C LEU A 181 8.33 -0.53 -7.51
N ALA A 182 8.99 -1.21 -8.44
CA ALA A 182 10.01 -2.20 -8.11
C ALA A 182 11.26 -1.58 -7.46
N ILE A 183 11.64 -0.36 -7.85
CA ILE A 183 12.77 0.37 -7.23
C ILE A 183 12.43 0.75 -5.79
N GLN A 184 11.22 1.20 -5.51
CA GLN A 184 10.77 1.54 -4.16
C GLN A 184 10.81 0.32 -3.24
N ALA A 185 10.39 -0.83 -3.73
CA ALA A 185 10.30 -2.09 -2.98
C ALA A 185 11.64 -2.85 -2.86
N ARG A 186 12.77 -2.24 -3.25
CA ARG A 186 14.08 -2.92 -3.13
C ARG A 186 14.45 -3.12 -1.67
N GLN A 187 14.68 -4.37 -1.30
CA GLN A 187 15.03 -4.76 0.05
C GLN A 187 16.32 -5.61 0.06
N LYS A 188 17.17 -5.39 1.05
CA LYS A 188 18.29 -6.26 1.37
C LYS A 188 18.17 -6.66 2.83
N VAL A 189 17.98 -7.95 3.08
CA VAL A 189 17.78 -8.51 4.43
C VAL A 189 18.73 -9.66 4.68
N PHE A 190 19.07 -9.88 5.95
CA PHE A 190 19.79 -11.08 6.39
C PHE A 190 18.83 -12.27 6.49
N ASP A 191 19.34 -13.48 6.28
CA ASP A 191 18.55 -14.71 6.30
C ASP A 191 17.79 -14.92 7.61
N GLU A 192 18.41 -14.54 8.73
CA GLU A 192 17.77 -14.62 10.07
C GLU A 192 16.59 -13.67 10.18
N ALA A 193 16.69 -12.47 9.61
CA ALA A 193 15.61 -11.49 9.59
C ALA A 193 14.45 -11.96 8.70
N VAL A 194 14.73 -12.59 7.56
CA VAL A 194 13.70 -13.23 6.71
C VAL A 194 12.91 -14.25 7.49
N LYS A 195 13.60 -15.15 8.22
CA LYS A 195 12.96 -16.19 9.02
C LYS A 195 12.08 -15.63 10.14
N ALA A 196 12.53 -14.53 10.77
CA ALA A 196 11.75 -13.84 11.80
C ALA A 196 10.52 -13.16 11.19
N GLN A 197 10.68 -12.43 10.09
CA GLN A 197 9.61 -11.73 9.38
C GLN A 197 8.49 -12.69 8.97
N LEU A 198 8.83 -13.81 8.36
CA LEU A 198 7.85 -14.80 7.90
C LEU A 198 7.04 -15.47 9.02
N LYS A 199 7.50 -15.38 10.26
CA LYS A 199 6.82 -16.00 11.41
C LYS A 199 5.92 -15.04 12.18
N THR A 200 6.26 -13.75 12.21
CA THR A 200 5.68 -12.82 13.17
C THR A 200 5.19 -11.50 12.56
N ASN A 201 5.61 -11.18 11.33
CA ASN A 201 5.27 -9.92 10.70
C ASN A 201 4.10 -10.13 9.71
N PRO A 202 3.04 -9.31 9.78
CA PRO A 202 1.95 -9.36 8.80
C PRO A 202 2.38 -8.93 7.40
N HIS A 203 3.53 -8.24 7.26
CA HIS A 203 4.08 -7.85 5.98
C HIS A 203 4.97 -8.95 5.43
N PRO A 204 4.67 -9.52 4.25
CA PRO A 204 5.58 -10.45 3.59
C PRO A 204 6.81 -9.72 3.06
N MET A 205 7.75 -10.46 2.49
CA MET A 205 8.94 -9.87 1.86
C MET A 205 8.54 -8.97 0.70
N ASP A 206 9.22 -7.83 0.53
CA ASP A 206 8.93 -6.82 -0.49
C ASP A 206 8.94 -7.39 -1.91
N LYS A 207 9.75 -8.43 -2.15
CA LYS A 207 9.72 -9.19 -3.41
C LYS A 207 8.32 -9.73 -3.73
N TYR A 208 7.62 -10.29 -2.74
CA TYR A 208 6.27 -10.84 -2.95
C TYR A 208 5.23 -9.74 -2.98
N ARG A 209 5.39 -8.70 -2.16
CA ARG A 209 4.55 -7.50 -2.16
C ARG A 209 4.55 -6.79 -3.51
N THR A 210 5.63 -6.89 -4.26
CA THR A 210 5.75 -6.32 -5.61
C THR A 210 5.30 -7.31 -6.69
N ASN A 211 5.84 -8.51 -6.68
CA ASN A 211 5.67 -9.45 -7.78
C ASN A 211 4.27 -10.06 -7.85
N CYS A 212 3.65 -10.36 -6.70
CA CYS A 212 2.34 -10.97 -6.68
C CYS A 212 1.23 -10.04 -7.21
N PRO A 213 1.14 -8.77 -6.79
CA PRO A 213 0.21 -7.82 -7.39
C PRO A 213 0.45 -7.62 -8.89
N LEU A 214 1.70 -7.41 -9.32
CA LEU A 214 2.04 -7.22 -10.74
C LEU A 214 1.62 -8.39 -11.60
N ALA A 215 1.79 -9.63 -11.13
CA ALA A 215 1.41 -10.84 -11.85
C ALA A 215 -0.11 -10.94 -12.13
N ARG A 216 -0.95 -10.22 -11.37
CA ARG A 216 -2.40 -10.15 -11.56
C ARG A 216 -2.82 -9.17 -12.64
N LEU A 217 -2.02 -8.13 -12.89
CA LEU A 217 -2.37 -7.11 -13.86
C LEU A 217 -2.21 -7.64 -15.29
N GLU A 218 -3.29 -7.61 -16.04
CA GLU A 218 -3.29 -7.99 -17.47
C GLU A 218 -2.35 -7.09 -18.26
N LEU A 219 -2.36 -5.80 -17.97
CA LEU A 219 -1.50 -4.82 -18.62
C LEU A 219 -0.02 -5.15 -18.40
N PHE A 220 0.40 -5.48 -17.17
CA PHE A 220 1.77 -5.90 -16.87
C PHE A 220 2.17 -7.14 -17.69
N ARG A 221 1.32 -8.15 -17.68
CA ARG A 221 1.59 -9.39 -18.43
C ARG A 221 1.68 -9.15 -19.95
N SER A 222 0.81 -8.30 -20.48
CA SER A 222 0.83 -7.92 -21.88
C SER A 222 2.10 -7.14 -22.24
N LEU A 223 2.43 -6.11 -21.44
CA LEU A 223 3.58 -5.24 -21.68
C LEU A 223 4.92 -5.99 -21.67
N TYR A 224 5.06 -6.94 -20.75
CA TYR A 224 6.28 -7.75 -20.61
C TYR A 224 6.20 -9.14 -21.27
N ASN A 225 5.14 -9.40 -22.04
CA ASN A 225 4.93 -10.66 -22.74
C ASN A 225 5.01 -11.90 -21.84
N VAL A 226 4.48 -11.80 -20.61
CA VAL A 226 4.48 -12.87 -19.62
C VAL A 226 3.60 -14.04 -20.11
N LYS A 227 4.17 -15.25 -20.13
CA LYS A 227 3.52 -16.47 -20.58
C LYS A 227 3.16 -17.40 -19.42
N LYS A 228 2.23 -18.32 -19.63
CA LYS A 228 1.76 -19.29 -18.63
C LYS A 228 2.86 -20.08 -17.91
N LYS A 229 4.03 -20.28 -18.56
CA LYS A 229 5.19 -20.98 -18.00
C LYS A 229 6.11 -20.12 -17.16
N ASP A 230 5.94 -18.81 -17.19
CA ASP A 230 6.82 -17.87 -16.51
C ASP A 230 6.41 -17.76 -15.03
N GLN A 231 7.38 -17.61 -14.13
CA GLN A 231 7.12 -17.48 -12.70
C GLN A 231 6.26 -16.26 -12.35
N MET A 232 6.34 -15.20 -13.18
CA MET A 232 5.52 -14.00 -13.04
C MET A 232 4.10 -14.14 -13.63
N TYR A 233 3.66 -15.37 -13.96
CA TYR A 233 2.31 -15.60 -14.43
C TYR A 233 1.38 -16.04 -13.29
N TRP A 234 0.23 -15.38 -13.17
CA TRP A 234 -0.89 -15.82 -12.36
C TRP A 234 -2.15 -15.85 -13.19
N SER A 235 -2.96 -16.92 -13.09
CA SER A 235 -4.11 -17.14 -13.97
C SER A 235 -5.28 -16.20 -13.70
N SER A 236 -5.42 -15.74 -12.47
CA SER A 236 -6.45 -14.77 -12.10
C SER A 236 -5.96 -13.36 -12.44
N THR A 237 -6.80 -12.61 -13.13
CA THR A 237 -6.63 -11.18 -13.38
C THR A 237 -7.47 -10.35 -12.45
N ASP A 238 -8.17 -11.00 -11.52
CA ASP A 238 -9.07 -10.27 -10.64
C ASP A 238 -8.27 -9.42 -9.66
N THR A 239 -8.55 -8.15 -9.71
CA THR A 239 -8.40 -7.28 -8.55
C THR A 239 -9.35 -7.79 -7.46
N ILE A 240 -9.14 -7.37 -6.23
CA ILE A 240 -10.00 -7.83 -5.12
C ILE A 240 -11.39 -7.19 -5.23
N TRP A 241 -11.42 -5.97 -5.67
CA TRP A 241 -12.64 -5.13 -5.80
C TRP A 241 -12.87 -4.67 -7.23
#